data_6b4e9f4a96f1c123205962c5ff8a8d8c
#
_entry.id   6b4e9f4a96f1c123205962c5ff8a8d8c
#
_cell.length_a   1.000
_cell.length_b   1.000
_cell.length_c   1.000
_cell.angle_alpha   90.00
_cell.angle_beta   90.00
_cell.angle_gamma   90.00
#
_symmetry.space_group_name_H-M   'P 1'
#
loop_
_entity.id
_entity.type
_entity.pdbx_description
1 polymer ?
#
loop_
_entity_poly.entity_id
_entity_poly.type
_entity_poly.pdbx_seq_one_letter_code
_entity_poly.pdbx_strand_id
1 'polypeptide(L)'
;KSNNSKLVALYERIKELMDTDKIREIRSKNDEDAHFGHKTANSTFFGYKSHLAMTEERIITGIKVTHGGESDCNQLPTLLEKSQNNGVEIKEVIGDMAYVSEDNLDICKENGVTLFAKTNSAVAAAAASPLDEGFSFNKDAGLLQCPAGELAMRVEKRAAENGNTYLKYVFSKVKCRKCPLSEQCRVGKSKAKERSYSITQPNEKNRLRLEFESSEAFWERLKIRHRIEEKNGEMKVAHGLDRADTVGLVAMRLQTYFTAFVVNVKRIVKLNELKAV
;
A
#
# COMPACT_ATOMS: atom_id res chain seq x y z
N LYS A 1 -29.96 -26.15 -37.43
CA LYS A 1 -30.43 -24.87 -36.83
C LYS A 1 -29.96 -24.67 -35.37
N SER A 2 -29.78 -25.74 -34.57
CA SER A 2 -29.41 -25.64 -33.13
C SER A 2 -27.93 -25.25 -32.89
N ASN A 3 -27.04 -25.60 -33.81
CA ASN A 3 -25.60 -25.25 -33.69
C ASN A 3 -25.33 -23.75 -33.91
N ASN A 4 -26.15 -23.08 -34.69
CA ASN A 4 -25.93 -21.65 -34.98
C ASN A 4 -26.32 -20.76 -33.80
N SER A 5 -27.33 -21.13 -33.02
CA SER A 5 -27.76 -20.37 -31.84
C SER A 5 -26.72 -20.46 -30.70
N LYS A 6 -26.07 -21.61 -30.53
CA LYS A 6 -25.00 -21.78 -29.54
C LYS A 6 -23.74 -21.03 -29.94
N LEU A 7 -23.42 -20.99 -31.23
CA LEU A 7 -22.29 -20.21 -31.76
C LEU A 7 -22.50 -18.71 -31.63
N VAL A 8 -23.72 -18.22 -31.89
CA VAL A 8 -24.08 -16.81 -31.71
C VAL A 8 -24.01 -16.43 -30.22
N ALA A 9 -24.56 -17.26 -29.34
CA ALA A 9 -24.47 -17.02 -27.89
C ALA A 9 -23.01 -17.01 -27.37
N LEU A 10 -22.17 -17.89 -27.92
CA LEU A 10 -20.72 -17.93 -27.59
C LEU A 10 -20.00 -16.69 -28.12
N TYR A 11 -20.32 -16.23 -29.34
CA TYR A 11 -19.75 -15.03 -29.93
C TYR A 11 -20.13 -13.76 -29.14
N GLU A 12 -21.39 -13.59 -28.78
CA GLU A 12 -21.82 -12.45 -27.95
C GLU A 12 -21.17 -12.50 -26.56
N ARG A 13 -21.01 -13.69 -25.99
CA ARG A 13 -20.29 -13.87 -24.73
C ARG A 13 -18.80 -13.50 -24.82
N ILE A 14 -18.13 -13.88 -25.92
CA ILE A 14 -16.74 -13.49 -26.15
C ILE A 14 -16.64 -11.98 -26.35
N LYS A 15 -17.57 -11.38 -27.06
CA LYS A 15 -17.61 -9.93 -27.28
C LYS A 15 -17.83 -9.17 -25.96
N GLU A 16 -18.71 -9.64 -25.09
CA GLU A 16 -18.87 -9.13 -23.72
C GLU A 16 -17.59 -9.24 -22.89
N LEU A 17 -16.87 -10.37 -23.01
CA LEU A 17 -15.61 -10.60 -22.31
C LEU A 17 -14.44 -9.76 -22.86
N MET A 18 -14.51 -9.34 -24.12
CA MET A 18 -13.51 -8.46 -24.75
C MET A 18 -13.74 -6.98 -24.48
N ASP A 19 -14.89 -6.61 -23.91
CA ASP A 19 -15.13 -5.26 -23.42
C ASP A 19 -14.23 -5.00 -22.21
N THR A 20 -13.25 -4.10 -22.35
CA THR A 20 -12.17 -3.86 -21.39
C THR A 20 -12.66 -3.48 -20.00
N ASP A 21 -13.84 -2.86 -19.90
CA ASP A 21 -14.42 -2.50 -18.61
C ASP A 21 -15.05 -3.71 -17.90
N LYS A 22 -15.52 -4.72 -18.66
CA LYS A 22 -16.10 -5.96 -18.12
C LYS A 22 -15.08 -7.05 -17.82
N ILE A 23 -13.89 -7.03 -18.43
CA ILE A 23 -12.81 -7.98 -18.11
C ILE A 23 -12.42 -7.92 -16.63
N ARG A 24 -12.55 -6.75 -16.00
CA ARG A 24 -12.32 -6.57 -14.56
C ARG A 24 -13.39 -7.21 -13.69
N GLU A 25 -14.55 -7.55 -14.25
CA GLU A 25 -15.70 -8.15 -13.57
C GLU A 25 -15.90 -9.62 -13.94
N ILE A 26 -14.91 -10.31 -14.53
CA ILE A 26 -15.05 -11.76 -14.82
C ILE A 26 -15.28 -12.49 -13.51
N ARG A 27 -16.51 -12.97 -13.36
CA ARG A 27 -16.94 -13.79 -12.24
C ARG A 27 -17.06 -15.24 -12.69
N SER A 28 -16.79 -16.17 -11.78
CA SER A 28 -17.09 -17.58 -12.03
C SER A 28 -18.60 -17.77 -12.12
N LYS A 29 -19.06 -18.61 -13.06
CA LYS A 29 -20.48 -19.03 -13.08
C LYS A 29 -20.90 -19.81 -11.83
N ASN A 30 -19.92 -20.42 -11.15
CA ASN A 30 -20.15 -21.25 -9.97
C ASN A 30 -19.96 -20.45 -8.66
N ASP A 31 -19.30 -19.31 -8.71
CA ASP A 31 -19.05 -18.45 -7.56
C ASP A 31 -19.02 -16.98 -8.00
N GLU A 32 -20.17 -16.33 -7.86
CA GLU A 32 -20.36 -14.93 -8.27
C GLU A 32 -19.67 -13.95 -7.34
N ASP A 33 -19.36 -14.35 -6.10
CA ASP A 33 -18.71 -13.53 -5.09
C ASP A 33 -17.18 -13.57 -5.19
N ALA A 34 -16.60 -14.58 -5.86
CA ALA A 34 -15.16 -14.70 -6.02
C ALA A 34 -14.65 -13.77 -7.13
N HIS A 35 -13.57 -13.02 -6.83
CA HIS A 35 -12.97 -12.08 -7.78
C HIS A 35 -11.46 -12.30 -7.88
N PHE A 36 -10.88 -11.82 -8.99
CA PHE A 36 -9.44 -11.75 -9.13
C PHE A 36 -8.85 -10.72 -8.16
N GLY A 37 -7.77 -11.12 -7.52
CA GLY A 37 -6.92 -10.27 -6.70
C GLY A 37 -5.45 -10.43 -7.10
N HIS A 38 -4.60 -9.52 -6.63
CA HIS A 38 -3.16 -9.54 -6.87
C HIS A 38 -2.42 -9.86 -5.57
N LYS A 39 -1.43 -10.76 -5.63
CA LYS A 39 -0.44 -10.97 -4.56
C LYS A 39 0.79 -10.10 -4.80
N THR A 40 1.18 -9.97 -6.06
CA THR A 40 2.26 -9.10 -6.55
C THR A 40 1.86 -8.52 -7.89
N ALA A 41 2.66 -7.63 -8.47
CA ALA A 41 2.43 -7.08 -9.81
C ALA A 41 2.24 -8.17 -10.89
N ASN A 42 2.89 -9.33 -10.72
CA ASN A 42 2.90 -10.42 -11.69
C ASN A 42 2.18 -11.69 -11.20
N SER A 43 1.60 -11.67 -10.01
CA SER A 43 0.93 -12.85 -9.42
C SER A 43 -0.48 -12.51 -9.01
N THR A 44 -1.44 -13.21 -9.60
CA THR A 44 -2.86 -13.09 -9.33
C THR A 44 -3.39 -14.34 -8.65
N PHE A 45 -4.53 -14.20 -7.98
CA PHE A 45 -5.34 -15.31 -7.48
C PHE A 45 -6.80 -15.01 -7.76
N PHE A 46 -7.62 -16.04 -7.74
CA PHE A 46 -9.07 -15.92 -7.85
C PHE A 46 -9.71 -16.43 -6.56
N GLY A 47 -10.59 -15.64 -5.95
CA GLY A 47 -11.24 -16.02 -4.69
C GLY A 47 -11.46 -14.85 -3.72
N TYR A 48 -11.04 -15.03 -2.47
CA TYR A 48 -11.33 -14.16 -1.34
C TYR A 48 -10.08 -13.72 -0.60
N LYS A 49 -10.22 -12.63 0.16
CA LYS A 49 -9.23 -12.17 1.13
C LYS A 49 -9.82 -12.23 2.54
N SER A 50 -9.04 -12.71 3.49
CA SER A 50 -9.34 -12.64 4.92
C SER A 50 -8.43 -11.61 5.56
N HIS A 51 -9.01 -10.50 6.01
CA HIS A 51 -8.33 -9.43 6.74
C HIS A 51 -8.50 -9.69 8.23
N LEU A 52 -7.39 -9.63 8.98
CA LEU A 52 -7.36 -9.99 10.39
C LEU A 52 -6.75 -8.87 11.22
N ALA A 53 -7.34 -8.62 12.39
CA ALA A 53 -6.71 -7.88 13.48
C ALA A 53 -6.49 -8.81 14.67
N MET A 54 -5.37 -8.68 15.37
CA MET A 54 -5.06 -9.47 16.55
C MET A 54 -4.30 -8.64 17.59
N THR A 55 -4.36 -9.05 18.84
CA THR A 55 -3.56 -8.49 19.92
C THR A 55 -2.10 -8.98 19.87
N GLU A 56 -1.24 -8.38 20.70
CA GLU A 56 0.16 -8.84 20.85
C GLU A 56 0.25 -10.26 21.39
N GLU A 57 -0.72 -10.71 22.17
CA GLU A 57 -0.86 -12.08 22.65
C GLU A 57 -1.29 -13.05 21.54
N ARG A 58 -1.50 -12.54 20.32
CA ARG A 58 -1.89 -13.33 19.14
C ARG A 58 -3.33 -13.87 19.21
N ILE A 59 -4.22 -13.16 19.89
CA ILE A 59 -5.67 -13.40 19.87
C ILE A 59 -6.29 -12.56 18.73
N ILE A 60 -6.99 -13.21 17.83
CA ILE A 60 -7.69 -12.54 16.72
C ILE A 60 -8.92 -11.85 17.30
N THR A 61 -9.01 -10.52 17.07
CA THR A 61 -10.05 -9.65 17.62
C THR A 61 -10.95 -9.06 16.55
N GLY A 62 -10.50 -8.98 15.32
CA GLY A 62 -11.27 -8.49 14.20
C GLY A 62 -11.06 -9.32 12.95
N ILE A 63 -12.14 -9.60 12.21
CA ILE A 63 -12.11 -10.35 10.96
C ILE A 63 -13.01 -9.68 9.95
N LYS A 64 -12.51 -9.48 8.74
CA LYS A 64 -13.30 -9.09 7.57
C LYS A 64 -12.92 -9.98 6.40
N VAL A 65 -13.91 -10.59 5.77
CA VAL A 65 -13.72 -11.36 4.53
C VAL A 65 -14.31 -10.56 3.37
N THR A 66 -13.53 -10.40 2.32
CA THR A 66 -13.90 -9.69 1.10
C THR A 66 -13.62 -10.56 -0.12
N HIS A 67 -14.14 -10.18 -1.27
CA HIS A 67 -13.68 -10.77 -2.53
C HIS A 67 -12.23 -10.34 -2.85
N GLY A 68 -11.55 -11.08 -3.71
CA GLY A 68 -10.13 -10.89 -4.01
C GLY A 68 -9.76 -9.51 -4.56
N GLY A 69 -10.68 -8.85 -5.26
CA GLY A 69 -10.46 -7.53 -5.87
C GLY A 69 -10.51 -6.34 -4.91
N GLU A 70 -10.97 -6.53 -3.66
CA GLU A 70 -11.05 -5.44 -2.68
C GLU A 70 -9.65 -4.95 -2.24
N SER A 71 -9.56 -3.64 -1.98
CA SER A 71 -8.35 -3.04 -1.43
C SER A 71 -8.21 -3.34 0.07
N ASP A 72 -7.01 -3.74 0.49
CA ASP A 72 -6.68 -3.98 1.88
C ASP A 72 -6.77 -2.69 2.71
N CYS A 73 -6.43 -1.56 2.09
CA CYS A 73 -6.48 -0.23 2.71
C CYS A 73 -7.86 0.09 3.32
N ASN A 74 -8.92 -0.22 2.59
CA ASN A 74 -10.30 0.09 2.98
C ASN A 74 -10.81 -0.74 4.17
N GLN A 75 -10.05 -1.75 4.60
CA GLN A 75 -10.51 -2.69 5.64
C GLN A 75 -10.07 -2.27 7.06
N LEU A 76 -9.11 -1.34 7.18
CA LEU A 76 -8.61 -0.91 8.49
C LEU A 76 -9.71 -0.37 9.42
N PRO A 77 -10.59 0.55 8.99
CA PRO A 77 -11.65 1.06 9.86
C PRO A 77 -12.57 -0.04 10.40
N THR A 78 -12.97 -0.98 9.53
CA THR A 78 -13.80 -2.12 9.94
C THR A 78 -13.09 -3.04 10.94
N LEU A 79 -11.79 -3.26 10.79
CA LEU A 79 -11.02 -4.09 11.71
C LEU A 79 -10.85 -3.43 13.08
N LEU A 80 -10.65 -2.10 13.12
CA LEU A 80 -10.60 -1.32 14.35
C LEU A 80 -11.94 -1.39 15.08
N GLU A 81 -13.03 -1.08 14.40
CA GLU A 81 -14.39 -1.14 14.94
C GLU A 81 -14.70 -2.51 15.54
N LYS A 82 -14.41 -3.59 14.81
CA LYS A 82 -14.66 -4.96 15.29
C LYS A 82 -13.83 -5.32 16.51
N SER A 83 -12.57 -4.89 16.56
CA SER A 83 -11.71 -5.14 17.71
C SER A 83 -12.19 -4.36 18.94
N GLN A 84 -12.61 -3.11 18.77
CA GLN A 84 -13.20 -2.29 19.85
C GLN A 84 -14.52 -2.89 20.35
N ASN A 85 -15.40 -3.33 19.46
CA ASN A 85 -16.66 -4.00 19.81
C ASN A 85 -16.43 -5.33 20.59
N ASN A 86 -15.26 -5.95 20.40
CA ASN A 86 -14.83 -7.12 21.17
C ASN A 86 -14.07 -6.75 22.47
N GLY A 87 -14.15 -5.49 22.92
CA GLY A 87 -13.62 -5.02 24.20
C GLY A 87 -12.13 -4.69 24.18
N VAL A 88 -11.50 -4.53 23.01
CA VAL A 88 -10.08 -4.18 22.92
C VAL A 88 -9.94 -2.65 22.92
N GLU A 89 -9.20 -2.11 23.89
CA GLU A 89 -8.73 -0.74 23.86
C GLU A 89 -7.53 -0.64 22.90
N ILE A 90 -7.69 0.09 21.79
CA ILE A 90 -6.68 0.20 20.74
C ILE A 90 -5.95 1.53 20.89
N LYS A 91 -4.66 1.50 21.21
CA LYS A 91 -3.76 2.66 21.23
C LYS A 91 -2.82 2.69 20.04
N GLU A 92 -2.48 1.52 19.55
CA GLU A 92 -1.51 1.33 18.48
C GLU A 92 -2.01 0.27 17.50
N VAL A 93 -1.72 0.48 16.23
CA VAL A 93 -1.94 -0.50 15.16
C VAL A 93 -0.64 -0.69 14.39
N ILE A 94 -0.26 -1.94 14.19
CA ILE A 94 0.91 -2.31 13.39
C ILE A 94 0.40 -3.02 12.14
N GLY A 95 0.70 -2.46 10.99
CA GLY A 95 0.19 -2.96 9.71
C GLY A 95 1.22 -3.04 8.61
N ASP A 96 0.76 -3.52 7.47
CA ASP A 96 1.54 -3.47 6.23
C ASP A 96 1.36 -2.09 5.56
N MET A 97 2.26 -1.80 4.64
CA MET A 97 2.26 -0.60 3.80
C MET A 97 0.91 -0.40 3.07
N ALA A 98 0.21 -1.49 2.75
CA ALA A 98 -1.11 -1.45 2.11
C ALA A 98 -2.18 -0.70 2.93
N TYR A 99 -2.01 -0.59 4.25
CA TYR A 99 -2.95 0.11 5.13
C TYR A 99 -2.66 1.62 5.28
N VAL A 100 -1.55 2.11 4.73
CA VAL A 100 -1.21 3.53 4.81
C VAL A 100 -1.89 4.30 3.69
N SER A 101 -2.94 5.04 4.06
CA SER A 101 -3.59 6.06 3.24
C SER A 101 -3.82 7.32 4.08
N GLU A 102 -4.11 8.43 3.43
CA GLU A 102 -4.44 9.67 4.13
C GLU A 102 -5.67 9.49 5.01
N ASP A 103 -6.72 8.86 4.48
CA ASP A 103 -7.96 8.57 5.21
C ASP A 103 -7.69 7.71 6.46
N ASN A 104 -6.89 6.64 6.34
CA ASN A 104 -6.59 5.78 7.47
C ASN A 104 -5.74 6.48 8.53
N LEU A 105 -4.82 7.35 8.13
CA LEU A 105 -4.04 8.16 9.06
C LEU A 105 -4.92 9.16 9.80
N ASP A 106 -5.87 9.79 9.12
CA ASP A 106 -6.81 10.72 9.73
C ASP A 106 -7.79 9.97 10.69
N ILE A 107 -8.34 8.82 10.28
CA ILE A 107 -9.17 7.96 11.13
C ILE A 107 -8.41 7.51 12.39
N CYS A 108 -7.17 7.05 12.26
CA CYS A 108 -6.36 6.65 13.41
C CYS A 108 -6.12 7.83 14.34
N LYS A 109 -5.81 9.02 13.81
CA LYS A 109 -5.60 10.24 14.60
C LYS A 109 -6.86 10.67 15.35
N GLU A 110 -8.03 10.65 14.71
CA GLU A 110 -9.32 10.98 15.32
C GLU A 110 -9.68 10.04 16.48
N ASN A 111 -9.29 8.77 16.38
CA ASN A 111 -9.51 7.76 17.41
C ASN A 111 -8.36 7.69 18.45
N GLY A 112 -7.37 8.57 18.39
CA GLY A 112 -6.21 8.54 19.29
C GLY A 112 -5.32 7.31 19.11
N VAL A 113 -5.33 6.69 17.93
CA VAL A 113 -4.58 5.48 17.58
C VAL A 113 -3.34 5.84 16.78
N THR A 114 -2.20 5.27 17.14
CA THR A 114 -0.95 5.41 16.36
C THR A 114 -0.79 4.27 15.36
N LEU A 115 -0.68 4.59 14.06
CA LEU A 115 -0.48 3.60 13.00
C LEU A 115 1.02 3.41 12.70
N PHE A 116 1.56 2.24 13.02
CA PHE A 116 2.91 1.77 12.68
C PHE A 116 2.87 0.92 11.40
N ALA A 117 2.99 1.58 10.26
CA ALA A 117 3.09 0.96 8.95
C ALA A 117 3.94 1.86 8.05
N LYS A 118 4.76 1.28 7.18
CA LYS A 118 5.63 2.06 6.29
C LYS A 118 4.83 2.76 5.21
N THR A 119 5.14 4.00 4.95
CA THR A 119 4.63 4.73 3.79
C THR A 119 5.13 4.08 2.49
N ASN A 120 4.34 4.18 1.44
CA ASN A 120 4.71 3.70 0.10
C ASN A 120 6.07 4.26 -0.31
N SER A 121 6.92 3.38 -0.86
CA SER A 121 8.28 3.71 -1.28
C SER A 121 8.35 4.89 -2.27
N ALA A 122 7.33 5.06 -3.12
CA ALA A 122 7.27 6.19 -4.05
C ALA A 122 7.10 7.53 -3.32
N VAL A 123 6.28 7.57 -2.26
CA VAL A 123 6.10 8.77 -1.41
C VAL A 123 7.37 9.02 -0.60
N ALA A 124 7.95 7.98 -0.03
CA ALA A 124 9.20 8.06 0.73
C ALA A 124 10.38 8.52 -0.16
N ALA A 125 10.51 7.96 -1.36
CA ALA A 125 11.54 8.35 -2.33
C ALA A 125 11.38 9.81 -2.81
N ALA A 126 10.15 10.25 -3.03
CA ALA A 126 9.87 11.63 -3.42
C ALA A 126 10.30 12.65 -2.33
N ALA A 127 10.19 12.24 -1.06
CA ALA A 127 10.55 13.09 0.08
C ALA A 127 12.04 13.00 0.45
N ALA A 128 12.67 11.86 0.22
CA ALA A 128 14.04 11.56 0.60
C ALA A 128 15.04 11.73 -0.55
N SER A 129 14.63 12.22 -1.73
CA SER A 129 15.57 12.41 -2.84
C SER A 129 16.63 13.44 -2.48
N PRO A 130 17.83 13.02 -2.05
CA PRO A 130 18.94 13.94 -1.91
C PRO A 130 19.19 14.58 -3.28
N LEU A 131 19.69 15.80 -3.27
CA LEU A 131 20.19 16.39 -4.50
C LEU A 131 21.28 15.49 -5.10
N ASP A 132 21.26 15.30 -6.41
CA ASP A 132 22.33 14.59 -7.10
C ASP A 132 23.67 15.25 -6.75
N GLU A 133 24.73 14.48 -6.76
CA GLU A 133 26.07 14.93 -6.40
C GLU A 133 26.47 16.21 -7.15
N GLY A 134 26.96 17.19 -6.40
CA GLY A 134 27.37 18.50 -6.91
C GLY A 134 26.23 19.51 -7.11
N PHE A 135 24.98 19.14 -6.97
CA PHE A 135 23.88 20.12 -6.91
C PHE A 135 23.74 20.64 -5.49
N SER A 136 23.55 21.95 -5.34
CA SER A 136 23.36 22.59 -4.05
C SER A 136 22.31 23.69 -4.11
N PHE A 137 21.65 23.96 -2.99
CA PHE A 137 20.68 25.04 -2.90
C PHE A 137 21.39 26.32 -2.43
N ASN A 138 21.39 27.33 -3.29
CA ASN A 138 21.88 28.65 -2.91
C ASN A 138 20.80 29.39 -2.14
N LYS A 139 21.00 29.56 -0.83
CA LYS A 139 20.01 30.16 0.09
C LYS A 139 19.77 31.65 -0.23
N ASP A 140 20.79 32.36 -0.66
CA ASP A 140 20.70 33.81 -0.91
C ASP A 140 19.93 34.09 -2.21
N ALA A 141 20.17 33.26 -3.23
CA ALA A 141 19.45 33.36 -4.50
C ALA A 141 18.07 32.69 -4.51
N GLY A 142 17.80 31.79 -3.54
CA GLY A 142 16.60 30.97 -3.53
C GLY A 142 16.51 29.97 -4.68
N LEU A 143 17.64 29.65 -5.32
CA LEU A 143 17.72 28.84 -6.52
C LEU A 143 18.69 27.68 -6.38
N LEU A 144 18.49 26.65 -7.19
CA LEU A 144 19.39 25.51 -7.28
C LEU A 144 20.63 25.86 -8.09
N GLN A 145 21.81 25.51 -7.59
CA GLN A 145 23.10 25.62 -8.25
C GLN A 145 23.53 24.25 -8.75
N CYS A 146 23.98 24.18 -10.00
CA CYS A 146 24.46 22.94 -10.61
C CYS A 146 25.94 22.65 -10.28
N PRO A 147 26.46 21.43 -10.56
CA PRO A 147 27.87 21.07 -10.28
C PRO A 147 28.91 21.98 -10.92
N ALA A 148 28.57 22.67 -12.01
CA ALA A 148 29.46 23.65 -12.65
C ALA A 148 29.33 25.08 -12.07
N GLY A 149 28.63 25.26 -10.95
CA GLY A 149 28.44 26.53 -10.28
C GLY A 149 27.39 27.46 -10.87
N GLU A 150 26.63 27.00 -11.90
CA GLU A 150 25.60 27.83 -12.53
C GLU A 150 24.31 27.77 -11.75
N LEU A 151 23.70 28.92 -11.50
CA LEU A 151 22.37 29.03 -10.91
C LEU A 151 21.25 28.71 -11.94
N ALA A 152 20.18 28.10 -11.48
CA ALA A 152 18.97 28.01 -12.27
C ALA A 152 18.45 29.40 -12.63
N MET A 153 17.93 29.55 -13.84
CA MET A 153 17.38 30.85 -14.32
C MET A 153 16.03 31.16 -13.70
N ARG A 154 15.25 30.09 -13.40
CA ARG A 154 13.93 30.19 -12.79
C ARG A 154 13.55 28.89 -12.11
N VAL A 155 12.57 28.97 -11.22
CA VAL A 155 11.89 27.83 -10.62
C VAL A 155 10.41 27.88 -10.98
N GLU A 156 9.89 26.77 -11.48
CA GLU A 156 8.47 26.57 -11.74
C GLU A 156 7.90 25.73 -10.61
N LYS A 157 6.86 26.24 -9.95
CA LYS A 157 6.14 25.56 -8.86
C LYS A 157 4.86 24.96 -9.40
N ARG A 158 4.60 23.68 -9.07
CA ARG A 158 3.34 23.00 -9.40
C ARG A 158 2.88 22.20 -8.18
N ALA A 159 1.67 22.47 -7.72
CA ALA A 159 1.01 21.62 -6.73
C ALA A 159 0.54 20.31 -7.38
N ALA A 160 0.72 19.20 -6.70
CA ALA A 160 0.15 17.92 -7.07
C ALA A 160 -1.17 17.68 -6.29
N GLU A 161 -2.02 16.81 -6.81
CA GLU A 161 -3.29 16.44 -6.18
C GLU A 161 -3.12 15.86 -4.76
N ASN A 162 -2.00 15.18 -4.50
CA ASN A 162 -1.62 14.63 -3.19
C ASN A 162 -1.00 15.67 -2.25
N GLY A 163 -1.11 16.96 -2.54
CA GLY A 163 -0.60 18.06 -1.72
C GLY A 163 0.91 18.27 -1.78
N ASN A 164 1.68 17.44 -2.46
CA ASN A 164 3.11 17.65 -2.68
C ASN A 164 3.33 18.84 -3.63
N THR A 165 4.51 19.47 -3.52
CA THR A 165 4.92 20.54 -4.43
C THR A 165 6.07 20.04 -5.30
N TYR A 166 5.91 20.14 -6.62
CA TYR A 166 6.98 19.91 -7.58
C TYR A 166 7.66 21.23 -7.90
N LEU A 167 8.99 21.26 -7.70
CA LEU A 167 9.84 22.38 -8.06
C LEU A 167 10.69 21.97 -9.26
N LYS A 168 10.52 22.65 -10.38
CA LYS A 168 11.31 22.46 -11.60
C LYS A 168 12.24 23.64 -11.76
N TYR A 169 13.52 23.43 -11.53
CA TYR A 169 14.61 24.39 -11.72
C TYR A 169 15.09 24.34 -13.16
N VAL A 170 14.97 25.44 -13.89
CA VAL A 170 15.33 25.53 -15.31
C VAL A 170 16.69 26.21 -15.47
N PHE A 171 17.60 25.57 -16.19
CA PHE A 171 18.95 26.05 -16.47
C PHE A 171 19.10 26.53 -17.92
N SER A 172 20.13 27.37 -18.16
CA SER A 172 20.45 27.89 -19.49
C SER A 172 20.92 26.74 -20.41
N LYS A 173 20.17 26.49 -21.49
CA LYS A 173 20.54 25.50 -22.51
C LYS A 173 21.88 25.83 -23.18
N VAL A 174 22.15 27.11 -23.38
CA VAL A 174 23.38 27.59 -24.03
C VAL A 174 24.59 27.30 -23.14
N LYS A 175 24.48 27.61 -21.84
CA LYS A 175 25.53 27.32 -20.87
C LYS A 175 25.76 25.81 -20.69
N CYS A 176 24.68 25.03 -20.58
CA CYS A 176 24.75 23.55 -20.46
C CYS A 176 25.44 22.91 -21.69
N ARG A 177 25.22 23.41 -22.90
CA ARG A 177 25.85 22.85 -24.12
C ARG A 177 27.37 23.08 -24.14
N LYS A 178 27.86 24.16 -23.52
CA LYS A 178 29.28 24.50 -23.45
C LYS A 178 29.96 24.01 -22.17
N CYS A 179 29.19 23.36 -21.30
CA CYS A 179 29.69 22.94 -20.01
C CYS A 179 30.58 21.69 -20.13
N PRO A 180 31.81 21.70 -19.53
CA PRO A 180 32.71 20.57 -19.56
C PRO A 180 32.13 19.34 -18.83
N LEU A 181 31.18 19.54 -17.90
CA LEU A 181 30.47 18.46 -17.15
C LEU A 181 29.19 17.99 -17.84
N SER A 182 28.87 18.46 -19.05
CA SER A 182 27.59 18.19 -19.71
C SER A 182 27.30 16.69 -19.88
N GLU A 183 28.32 15.87 -20.14
CA GLU A 183 28.20 14.43 -20.34
C GLU A 183 28.05 13.64 -19.03
N GLN A 184 28.43 14.20 -17.91
CA GLN A 184 28.34 13.58 -16.60
C GLN A 184 27.10 14.10 -15.81
N CYS A 185 26.66 15.31 -16.13
CA CYS A 185 25.58 15.99 -15.44
C CYS A 185 24.21 15.51 -15.92
N ARG A 186 23.33 15.15 -14.98
CA ARG A 186 21.94 14.73 -15.27
C ARG A 186 21.17 15.74 -16.13
N VAL A 187 21.35 17.04 -15.84
CA VAL A 187 20.73 18.13 -16.60
C VAL A 187 21.39 18.29 -17.98
N GLY A 188 22.71 18.15 -18.04
CA GLY A 188 23.49 18.24 -19.29
C GLY A 188 23.16 17.13 -20.28
N LYS A 189 23.04 15.88 -19.83
CA LYS A 189 22.69 14.70 -20.65
C LYS A 189 21.28 14.75 -21.22
N SER A 190 20.36 15.49 -20.62
CA SER A 190 18.95 15.50 -21.01
C SER A 190 18.80 15.92 -22.47
N LYS A 191 18.06 15.11 -23.26
CA LYS A 191 17.68 15.45 -24.63
C LYS A 191 16.43 16.34 -24.70
N ALA A 192 15.84 16.69 -23.56
CA ALA A 192 14.63 17.49 -23.46
C ALA A 192 14.82 18.89 -24.06
N LYS A 193 13.70 19.50 -24.48
CA LYS A 193 13.67 20.87 -25.02
C LYS A 193 14.24 21.88 -24.02
N GLU A 194 13.96 21.68 -22.72
CA GLU A 194 14.49 22.47 -21.61
C GLU A 194 15.51 21.67 -20.78
N ARG A 195 16.49 22.35 -20.24
CA ARG A 195 17.45 21.82 -19.28
C ARG A 195 16.91 22.08 -17.89
N SER A 196 16.40 21.04 -17.22
CA SER A 196 15.76 21.22 -15.93
C SER A 196 16.12 20.13 -14.94
N TYR A 197 16.07 20.48 -13.67
CA TYR A 197 16.17 19.60 -12.51
C TYR A 197 14.88 19.72 -11.69
N SER A 198 14.26 18.60 -11.40
CA SER A 198 12.99 18.58 -10.68
C SER A 198 13.16 17.96 -9.30
N ILE A 199 12.60 18.61 -8.30
CA ILE A 199 12.56 18.16 -6.91
C ILE A 199 11.10 18.10 -6.47
N THR A 200 10.76 17.06 -5.74
CA THR A 200 9.44 16.95 -5.07
C THR A 200 9.62 17.36 -3.61
N GLN A 201 8.87 18.36 -3.18
CA GLN A 201 8.73 18.71 -1.77
C GLN A 201 7.47 18.01 -1.23
N PRO A 202 7.60 17.14 -0.22
CA PRO A 202 6.46 16.51 0.41
C PRO A 202 5.59 17.57 1.10
N ASN A 203 4.31 17.30 1.21
CA ASN A 203 3.41 18.10 2.04
C ASN A 203 3.79 17.94 3.53
N GLU A 204 3.27 18.80 4.38
CA GLU A 204 3.58 18.81 5.81
C GLU A 204 3.19 17.49 6.50
N LYS A 205 2.04 16.91 6.16
CA LYS A 205 1.60 15.61 6.70
C LYS A 205 2.61 14.51 6.34
N ASN A 206 3.02 14.43 5.08
CA ASN A 206 4.01 13.44 4.62
C ASN A 206 5.38 13.66 5.25
N ARG A 207 5.80 14.92 5.45
CA ARG A 207 7.06 15.25 6.12
C ARG A 207 7.06 14.74 7.57
N LEU A 208 6.02 15.07 8.34
CA LEU A 208 5.87 14.62 9.72
C LEU A 208 5.77 13.08 9.81
N ARG A 209 5.08 12.46 8.85
CA ARG A 209 4.99 11.01 8.78
C ARG A 209 6.36 10.35 8.58
N LEU A 210 7.15 10.84 7.65
CA LEU A 210 8.50 10.31 7.40
C LEU A 210 9.47 10.56 8.55
N GLU A 211 9.32 11.69 9.23
CA GLU A 211 10.07 11.98 10.46
C GLU A 211 9.72 10.95 11.56
N PHE A 212 8.43 10.65 11.76
CA PHE A 212 7.98 9.60 12.66
C PHE A 212 8.54 8.22 12.26
N GLU A 213 8.51 7.87 10.96
CA GLU A 213 9.04 6.60 10.44
C GLU A 213 10.57 6.48 10.56
N SER A 214 11.30 7.59 10.72
CA SER A 214 12.75 7.59 10.96
C SER A 214 13.11 7.31 12.42
N SER A 215 12.15 7.37 13.34
CA SER A 215 12.39 7.19 14.76
C SER A 215 12.71 5.74 15.13
N GLU A 216 13.55 5.55 16.15
CA GLU A 216 13.86 4.22 16.70
C GLU A 216 12.61 3.53 17.23
N ALA A 217 11.73 4.27 17.92
CA ALA A 217 10.46 3.76 18.45
C ALA A 217 9.57 3.16 17.36
N PHE A 218 9.51 3.79 16.17
CA PHE A 218 8.77 3.26 15.03
C PHE A 218 9.30 1.89 14.61
N TRP A 219 10.62 1.76 14.48
CA TRP A 219 11.24 0.52 14.03
C TRP A 219 11.13 -0.60 15.06
N GLU A 220 11.25 -0.29 16.34
CA GLU A 220 11.05 -1.28 17.42
C GLU A 220 9.62 -1.85 17.38
N ARG A 221 8.61 -0.98 17.22
CA ARG A 221 7.22 -1.45 17.12
C ARG A 221 6.97 -2.23 15.82
N LEU A 222 7.56 -1.83 14.71
CA LEU A 222 7.36 -2.51 13.43
C LEU A 222 7.96 -3.93 13.41
N LYS A 223 8.96 -4.23 14.25
CA LYS A 223 9.56 -5.58 14.35
C LYS A 223 8.54 -6.67 14.68
N ILE A 224 7.50 -6.36 15.45
CA ILE A 224 6.50 -7.34 15.83
C ILE A 224 5.47 -7.65 14.73
N ARG A 225 5.52 -6.94 13.58
CA ARG A 225 4.64 -7.19 12.43
C ARG A 225 4.66 -8.64 11.94
N HIS A 226 5.80 -9.32 12.03
CA HIS A 226 5.92 -10.73 11.63
C HIS A 226 4.91 -11.66 12.32
N ARG A 227 4.44 -11.30 13.54
CA ARG A 227 3.49 -12.12 14.28
C ARG A 227 2.15 -12.33 13.56
N ILE A 228 1.69 -11.33 12.77
CA ILE A 228 0.47 -11.49 11.96
C ILE A 228 0.72 -12.40 10.75
N GLU A 229 1.93 -12.37 10.20
CA GLU A 229 2.33 -13.26 9.11
C GLU A 229 2.37 -14.72 9.58
N GLU A 230 2.94 -14.97 10.78
CA GLU A 230 2.91 -16.30 11.42
C GLU A 230 1.48 -16.77 11.68
N LYS A 231 0.60 -15.87 12.15
CA LYS A 231 -0.81 -16.20 12.38
C LYS A 231 -1.52 -16.55 11.08
N ASN A 232 -1.30 -15.78 10.02
CA ASN A 232 -1.81 -16.09 8.70
C ASN A 232 -1.27 -17.43 8.16
N GLY A 233 0.00 -17.73 8.41
CA GLY A 233 0.61 -19.01 8.08
C GLY A 233 -0.04 -20.17 8.84
N GLU A 234 -0.27 -20.03 10.14
CA GLU A 234 -0.98 -21.02 10.97
C GLU A 234 -2.38 -21.31 10.42
N MET A 235 -3.17 -20.27 10.12
CA MET A 235 -4.52 -20.43 9.59
C MET A 235 -4.55 -21.10 8.21
N LYS A 236 -3.60 -20.78 7.35
CA LYS A 236 -3.51 -21.33 6.00
C LYS A 236 -2.98 -22.76 6.01
N VAL A 237 -1.83 -22.99 6.63
CA VAL A 237 -1.12 -24.28 6.54
C VAL A 237 -1.71 -25.32 7.48
N ALA A 238 -1.97 -24.95 8.75
CA ALA A 238 -2.47 -25.90 9.73
C ALA A 238 -3.99 -26.06 9.74
N HIS A 239 -4.73 -25.11 9.17
CA HIS A 239 -6.20 -25.10 9.22
C HIS A 239 -6.85 -24.95 7.83
N GLY A 240 -6.10 -25.07 6.74
CA GLY A 240 -6.61 -25.15 5.38
C GLY A 240 -7.22 -23.86 4.81
N LEU A 241 -7.00 -22.70 5.45
CA LEU A 241 -7.57 -21.42 5.01
C LEU A 241 -6.89 -20.86 3.73
N ASP A 242 -5.98 -21.60 3.13
CA ASP A 242 -5.38 -21.29 1.82
C ASP A 242 -6.34 -21.53 0.66
N ARG A 243 -7.40 -22.33 0.87
CA ARG A 243 -8.46 -22.63 -0.10
C ARG A 243 -9.82 -22.40 0.51
N ALA A 244 -10.77 -21.95 -0.33
CA ALA A 244 -12.18 -21.96 0.02
C ALA A 244 -12.72 -23.39 -0.14
N ASP A 245 -13.26 -23.95 0.92
CA ASP A 245 -13.88 -25.30 0.91
C ASP A 245 -15.26 -25.29 0.28
N THR A 246 -15.86 -24.10 0.18
CA THR A 246 -17.23 -23.89 -0.29
C THR A 246 -17.32 -22.65 -1.17
N VAL A 247 -18.46 -22.47 -1.83
CA VAL A 247 -18.74 -21.38 -2.76
C VAL A 247 -19.48 -20.26 -2.03
N GLY A 248 -19.13 -19.02 -2.35
CA GLY A 248 -19.80 -17.81 -1.90
C GLY A 248 -19.17 -17.15 -0.67
N LEU A 249 -19.32 -15.84 -0.60
CA LEU A 249 -18.74 -15.01 0.44
C LEU A 249 -19.22 -15.37 1.86
N VAL A 250 -20.49 -15.78 1.98
CA VAL A 250 -21.05 -16.18 3.28
C VAL A 250 -20.38 -17.44 3.81
N ALA A 251 -20.20 -18.43 2.96
CA ALA A 251 -19.54 -19.68 3.32
C ALA A 251 -18.06 -19.47 3.65
N MET A 252 -17.36 -18.64 2.86
CA MET A 252 -15.97 -18.26 3.15
C MET A 252 -15.85 -17.49 4.48
N ARG A 253 -16.82 -16.65 4.83
CA ARG A 253 -16.87 -16.00 6.16
C ARG A 253 -16.98 -17.03 7.27
N LEU A 254 -17.89 -18.00 7.14
CA LEU A 254 -18.04 -19.08 8.14
C LEU A 254 -16.75 -19.87 8.30
N GLN A 255 -16.12 -20.30 7.21
CA GLN A 255 -14.83 -21.00 7.24
C GLN A 255 -13.77 -20.17 7.98
N THR A 256 -13.64 -18.88 7.66
CA THR A 256 -12.67 -17.99 8.32
C THR A 256 -12.97 -17.81 9.79
N TYR A 257 -14.23 -17.60 10.18
CA TYR A 257 -14.60 -17.41 11.59
C TYR A 257 -14.38 -18.68 12.43
N PHE A 258 -14.74 -19.86 11.90
CA PHE A 258 -14.48 -21.14 12.61
C PHE A 258 -12.97 -21.39 12.75
N THR A 259 -12.18 -21.14 11.70
CA THR A 259 -10.74 -21.26 11.77
C THR A 259 -10.17 -20.33 12.84
N ALA A 260 -10.56 -19.05 12.84
CA ALA A 260 -10.11 -18.08 13.83
C ALA A 260 -10.53 -18.46 15.27
N PHE A 261 -11.75 -18.97 15.45
CA PHE A 261 -12.22 -19.47 16.74
C PHE A 261 -11.32 -20.60 17.28
N VAL A 262 -11.04 -21.63 16.47
CA VAL A 262 -10.17 -22.73 16.85
C VAL A 262 -8.76 -22.25 17.20
N VAL A 263 -8.20 -21.36 16.38
CA VAL A 263 -6.85 -20.80 16.60
C VAL A 263 -6.81 -19.96 17.88
N ASN A 264 -7.86 -19.18 18.16
CA ASN A 264 -7.97 -18.40 19.40
C ASN A 264 -8.07 -19.31 20.64
N VAL A 265 -8.92 -20.36 20.59
CA VAL A 265 -9.04 -21.32 21.70
C VAL A 265 -7.68 -21.98 22.00
N LYS A 266 -6.99 -22.49 20.97
CA LYS A 266 -5.64 -23.07 21.13
C LYS A 266 -4.67 -22.06 21.76
N ARG A 267 -4.75 -20.79 21.36
CA ARG A 267 -3.87 -19.75 21.90
C ARG A 267 -4.20 -19.41 23.35
N ILE A 268 -5.48 -19.33 23.72
CA ILE A 268 -5.94 -19.08 25.09
C ILE A 268 -5.48 -20.20 26.02
N VAL A 269 -5.64 -21.46 25.60
CA VAL A 269 -5.15 -22.61 26.39
C VAL A 269 -3.65 -22.46 26.65
N LYS A 270 -2.86 -22.22 25.60
CA LYS A 270 -1.41 -22.04 25.73
C LYS A 270 -1.02 -20.86 26.65
N LEU A 271 -1.77 -19.73 26.57
CA LEU A 271 -1.52 -18.59 27.46
C LEU A 271 -1.83 -18.90 28.92
N ASN A 272 -2.86 -19.70 29.19
CA ASN A 272 -3.21 -20.13 30.54
C ASN A 272 -2.17 -21.10 31.11
N GLU A 273 -1.64 -22.03 30.31
CA GLU A 273 -0.54 -22.91 30.70
C GLU A 273 0.72 -22.12 31.09
N LEU A 274 1.06 -21.07 30.33
CA LEU A 274 2.21 -20.20 30.62
C LEU A 274 2.04 -19.33 31.87
N LYS A 275 0.80 -19.10 32.32
CA LYS A 275 0.54 -18.36 33.58
C LYS A 275 0.50 -19.26 34.80
N ALA A 276 0.39 -20.57 34.60
CA ALA A 276 0.32 -21.58 35.68
C ALA A 276 1.72 -22.07 36.13
N VAL A 277 2.77 -21.66 35.40
CA VAL A 277 4.20 -21.91 35.71
C VAL A 277 4.81 -20.63 36.27
#